data_93039b100b5b421b99495b71e0903c52
#
_entry.id   93039b100b5b421b99495b71e0903c52
#
_cell.length_a   1.000
_cell.length_b   1.000
_cell.length_c   1.000
_cell.angle_alpha   90.00
_cell.angle_beta   90.00
_cell.angle_gamma   90.00
#
_symmetry.space_group_name_H-M   'P 1'
#
loop_
_entity.id
_entity.type
_entity.pdbx_description
1 polymer ?
#
loop_
_entity_poly.entity_id
_entity_poly.type
_entity_poly.pdbx_seq_one_letter_code
_entity_poly.pdbx_strand_id
1 'polypeptide(L)'
;MSRRTVLLLLLTTWAGAATAAPPAMDKPACEVWQRELSFAQSVQRHDAAAFAGHVMADATFDANTPQPTRGLAAVRQHWAAFIAGKTRRVDWYPQQVVASGDGTLAYSSGAYLFENLAPGAKPRYVTGRFATVWRRAGDGVWRVAFDGGDAGKPANDADVAAFHAGRRPDCPAAAGTN
;
A
#
# COMPACT_ATOMS: atom_id res chain seq x y z
N MET A 1 16.56 -55.35 -52.07
CA MET A 1 16.46 -55.32 -50.61
C MET A 1 16.27 -53.79 -50.26
N SER A 2 15.03 -53.36 -50.00
CA SER A 2 14.69 -51.96 -49.71
C SER A 2 14.54 -51.74 -48.23
N ARG A 3 15.42 -50.90 -47.61
CA ARG A 3 15.35 -50.51 -46.22
C ARG A 3 14.37 -49.35 -46.06
N ARG A 4 13.22 -49.57 -45.41
CA ARG A 4 12.26 -48.50 -45.05
C ARG A 4 12.73 -47.93 -43.73
N THR A 5 13.16 -46.64 -43.75
CA THR A 5 13.48 -45.85 -42.57
C THR A 5 12.16 -45.30 -42.01
N VAL A 6 11.80 -45.69 -40.81
CA VAL A 6 10.66 -45.17 -40.07
C VAL A 6 11.14 -43.95 -39.26
N LEU A 7 10.64 -42.76 -39.58
CA LEU A 7 10.93 -41.52 -38.86
C LEU A 7 9.90 -41.39 -37.73
N LEU A 8 10.34 -41.55 -36.46
CA LEU A 8 9.50 -41.30 -35.28
C LEU A 8 9.51 -39.80 -34.98
N LEU A 9 8.38 -39.14 -35.17
CA LEU A 9 8.15 -37.76 -34.68
C LEU A 9 7.83 -37.82 -33.18
N LEU A 10 8.73 -37.32 -32.36
CA LEU A 10 8.49 -37.06 -30.93
C LEU A 10 7.74 -35.71 -30.78
N LEU A 11 6.46 -35.77 -30.48
CA LEU A 11 5.65 -34.60 -30.09
C LEU A 11 5.94 -34.28 -28.62
N THR A 12 6.73 -33.24 -28.36
CA THR A 12 6.92 -32.67 -27.01
C THR A 12 5.75 -31.79 -26.68
N THR A 13 4.85 -32.23 -25.79
CA THR A 13 3.78 -31.41 -25.22
C THR A 13 4.39 -30.50 -24.16
N TRP A 14 4.44 -29.20 -24.42
CA TRP A 14 4.73 -28.20 -23.40
C TRP A 14 3.50 -28.05 -22.48
N ALA A 15 3.61 -28.61 -21.28
CA ALA A 15 2.66 -28.32 -20.20
C ALA A 15 2.93 -26.87 -19.73
N GLY A 16 2.12 -25.92 -20.16
CA GLY A 16 2.13 -24.57 -19.64
C GLY A 16 1.83 -24.60 -18.13
N ALA A 17 2.77 -24.15 -17.31
CA ALA A 17 2.51 -23.93 -15.89
C ALA A 17 1.45 -22.84 -15.78
N ALA A 18 0.23 -23.22 -15.42
CA ALA A 18 -0.81 -22.26 -15.02
C ALA A 18 -0.32 -21.56 -13.74
N THR A 19 0.08 -20.31 -13.84
CA THR A 19 0.32 -19.47 -12.66
C THR A 19 -1.03 -19.29 -11.97
N ALA A 20 -1.19 -19.89 -10.78
CA ALA A 20 -2.37 -19.69 -9.97
C ALA A 20 -2.55 -18.17 -9.74
N ALA A 21 -3.74 -17.65 -10.03
CA ALA A 21 -4.08 -16.28 -9.70
C ALA A 21 -3.93 -16.09 -8.17
N PRO A 22 -3.41 -14.92 -7.72
CA PRO A 22 -3.31 -14.66 -6.29
C PRO A 22 -4.68 -14.85 -5.63
N PRO A 23 -4.74 -15.41 -4.41
CA PRO A 23 -5.99 -15.63 -3.71
C PRO A 23 -6.73 -14.29 -3.53
N ALA A 24 -8.06 -14.35 -3.67
CA ALA A 24 -8.91 -13.20 -3.41
C ALA A 24 -8.67 -12.64 -2.01
N MET A 25 -8.69 -11.32 -1.89
CA MET A 25 -8.79 -10.71 -0.58
C MET A 25 -10.16 -11.02 0.03
N ASP A 26 -10.18 -11.38 1.31
CA ASP A 26 -11.42 -11.51 2.07
C ASP A 26 -12.06 -10.13 2.32
N LYS A 27 -13.30 -10.14 2.80
CA LYS A 27 -14.04 -8.90 3.04
C LYS A 27 -13.33 -7.94 4.00
N PRO A 28 -12.80 -8.36 5.16
CA PRO A 28 -12.04 -7.49 6.05
C PRO A 28 -10.81 -6.85 5.37
N ALA A 29 -10.05 -7.61 4.60
CA ALA A 29 -8.89 -7.07 3.86
C ALA A 29 -9.31 -6.06 2.80
N CYS A 30 -10.42 -6.28 2.09
CA CYS A 30 -10.97 -5.32 1.14
C CYS A 30 -11.47 -4.03 1.82
N GLU A 31 -12.09 -4.12 2.98
CA GLU A 31 -12.48 -2.95 3.77
C GLU A 31 -11.25 -2.11 4.14
N VAL A 32 -10.16 -2.75 4.57
CA VAL A 32 -8.91 -2.06 4.89
C VAL A 32 -8.22 -1.51 3.65
N TRP A 33 -8.27 -2.20 2.51
CA TRP A 33 -7.79 -1.64 1.23
C TRP A 33 -8.44 -0.29 0.92
N GLN A 34 -9.77 -0.21 1.00
CA GLN A 34 -10.51 1.04 0.76
C GLN A 34 -10.22 2.09 1.83
N ARG A 35 -10.05 1.68 3.10
CA ARG A 35 -9.67 2.59 4.19
C ARG A 35 -8.28 3.18 3.96
N GLU A 36 -7.31 2.37 3.50
CA GLU A 36 -5.95 2.84 3.18
C GLU A 36 -5.97 3.89 2.06
N LEU A 37 -6.72 3.63 0.99
CA LEU A 37 -6.91 4.60 -0.11
C LEU A 37 -7.57 5.89 0.37
N SER A 38 -8.63 5.80 1.20
CA SER A 38 -9.31 6.98 1.74
C SER A 38 -8.44 7.75 2.74
N PHE A 39 -7.54 7.06 3.44
CA PHE A 39 -6.56 7.68 4.33
C PHE A 39 -5.55 8.51 3.52
N ALA A 40 -4.96 7.97 2.46
CA ALA A 40 -4.11 8.70 1.54
C ALA A 40 -4.83 9.91 0.94
N GLN A 41 -6.09 9.73 0.48
CA GLN A 41 -6.90 10.81 -0.07
C GLN A 41 -7.15 11.95 0.92
N SER A 42 -7.27 11.67 2.24
CA SER A 42 -7.47 12.72 3.24
C SER A 42 -6.29 13.71 3.27
N VAL A 43 -5.07 13.19 3.12
CA VAL A 43 -3.85 14.02 3.03
C VAL A 43 -3.81 14.79 1.71
N GLN A 44 -4.11 14.15 0.58
CA GLN A 44 -4.13 14.79 -0.74
C GLN A 44 -5.17 15.91 -0.84
N ARG A 45 -6.31 15.77 -0.15
CA ARG A 45 -7.37 16.78 -0.08
C ARG A 45 -7.16 17.83 1.00
N HIS A 46 -6.05 17.77 1.73
CA HIS A 46 -5.74 18.68 2.84
C HIS A 46 -6.80 18.65 3.96
N ASP A 47 -7.47 17.51 4.15
CA ASP A 47 -8.56 17.32 5.12
C ASP A 47 -8.04 16.74 6.43
N ALA A 48 -7.66 17.61 7.36
CA ALA A 48 -7.16 17.23 8.68
C ALA A 48 -8.21 16.49 9.54
N ALA A 49 -9.51 16.73 9.32
CA ALA A 49 -10.58 16.06 10.06
C ALA A 49 -10.76 14.63 9.55
N ALA A 50 -10.80 14.44 8.23
CA ALA A 50 -10.83 13.12 7.63
C ALA A 50 -9.57 12.31 7.99
N PHE A 51 -8.37 12.91 7.94
CA PHE A 51 -7.13 12.26 8.40
C PHE A 51 -7.29 11.73 9.84
N ALA A 52 -7.73 12.59 10.77
CA ALA A 52 -7.92 12.19 12.16
C ALA A 52 -8.94 11.05 12.33
N GLY A 53 -9.97 10.97 11.49
CA GLY A 53 -10.96 9.89 11.47
C GLY A 53 -10.42 8.52 11.07
N HIS A 54 -9.22 8.48 10.47
CA HIS A 54 -8.54 7.23 10.13
C HIS A 54 -7.60 6.72 11.24
N VAL A 55 -7.31 7.51 12.27
CA VAL A 55 -6.27 7.24 13.27
C VAL A 55 -6.90 6.92 14.62
N MET A 56 -6.40 5.88 15.29
CA MET A 56 -6.81 5.56 16.67
C MET A 56 -6.35 6.66 17.63
N ALA A 57 -7.08 6.86 18.73
CA ALA A 57 -6.70 7.83 19.76
C ALA A 57 -5.31 7.53 20.37
N ASP A 58 -4.96 6.24 20.47
CA ASP A 58 -3.72 5.70 21.01
C ASP A 58 -2.70 5.26 19.95
N ALA A 59 -2.88 5.65 18.69
CA ALA A 59 -2.02 5.23 17.58
C ALA A 59 -0.54 5.57 17.80
N THR A 60 0.33 4.76 17.20
CA THR A 60 1.78 4.99 17.18
C THR A 60 2.26 5.06 15.72
N PHE A 61 2.76 6.22 15.33
CA PHE A 61 3.37 6.45 14.02
C PHE A 61 4.89 6.44 14.13
N ASP A 62 5.58 6.22 13.00
CA ASP A 62 7.02 5.96 12.97
C ASP A 62 7.40 4.79 13.90
N ALA A 63 6.53 3.77 13.97
CA ALA A 63 6.58 2.69 14.94
C ALA A 63 7.86 1.84 14.85
N ASN A 64 8.53 1.88 13.70
CA ASN A 64 9.78 1.19 13.42
C ASN A 64 11.03 2.07 13.66
N THR A 65 10.90 3.25 14.27
CA THR A 65 11.99 4.18 14.56
C THR A 65 12.30 4.26 16.05
N PRO A 66 13.48 4.74 16.46
CA PRO A 66 13.81 4.94 17.87
C PRO A 66 12.95 6.01 18.58
N GLN A 67 12.28 6.88 17.84
CA GLN A 67 11.46 7.98 18.36
C GLN A 67 10.05 7.97 17.76
N PRO A 68 9.20 7.00 18.11
CA PRO A 68 7.86 6.91 17.59
C PRO A 68 6.97 8.04 18.10
N THR A 69 6.06 8.50 17.24
CA THR A 69 5.04 9.51 17.55
C THR A 69 3.79 8.83 18.11
N ARG A 70 3.40 9.14 19.37
CA ARG A 70 2.32 8.45 20.07
C ARG A 70 1.11 9.32 20.32
N GLY A 71 -0.07 8.78 20.06
CA GLY A 71 -1.37 9.38 20.28
C GLY A 71 -1.79 10.35 19.16
N LEU A 72 -3.10 10.44 18.92
CA LEU A 72 -3.68 11.19 17.81
C LEU A 72 -3.25 12.67 17.78
N ALA A 73 -3.14 13.32 18.93
CA ALA A 73 -2.77 14.74 18.97
C ALA A 73 -1.35 14.97 18.45
N ALA A 74 -0.37 14.16 18.90
CA ALA A 74 1.00 14.23 18.43
C ALA A 74 1.14 13.82 16.96
N VAL A 75 0.42 12.78 16.53
CA VAL A 75 0.38 12.35 15.12
C VAL A 75 -0.14 13.48 14.23
N ARG A 76 -1.23 14.15 14.59
CA ARG A 76 -1.76 15.30 13.83
C ARG A 76 -0.74 16.44 13.72
N GLN A 77 -0.03 16.74 14.80
CA GLN A 77 1.01 17.76 14.79
C GLN A 77 2.18 17.37 13.88
N HIS A 78 2.65 16.14 13.97
CA HIS A 78 3.73 15.60 13.13
C HIS A 78 3.36 15.62 11.64
N TRP A 79 2.11 15.27 11.30
CA TRP A 79 1.61 15.23 9.92
C TRP A 79 1.10 16.56 9.38
N ALA A 80 1.08 17.62 10.18
CA ALA A 80 0.49 18.92 9.79
C ALA A 80 1.07 19.49 8.48
N ALA A 81 2.40 19.36 8.28
CA ALA A 81 3.06 19.85 7.08
C ALA A 81 2.71 19.05 5.81
N PHE A 82 2.49 17.73 5.94
CA PHE A 82 2.03 16.87 4.85
C PHE A 82 0.58 17.17 4.51
N ILE A 83 -0.28 17.28 5.53
CA ILE A 83 -1.69 17.61 5.34
C ILE A 83 -1.84 19.01 4.71
N ALA A 84 -1.01 19.98 5.12
CA ALA A 84 -1.03 21.32 4.50
C ALA A 84 -0.55 21.32 3.04
N GLY A 85 0.33 20.38 2.64
CA GLY A 85 0.80 20.21 1.25
C GLY A 85 1.58 21.39 0.67
N LYS A 86 2.05 22.35 1.51
CA LYS A 86 2.71 23.59 1.04
C LYS A 86 4.22 23.42 0.83
N THR A 87 4.88 22.65 1.66
CA THR A 87 6.34 22.46 1.64
C THR A 87 6.74 21.04 1.29
N ARG A 88 5.85 20.09 1.49
CA ARG A 88 6.04 18.67 1.23
C ARG A 88 4.72 17.99 0.94
N ARG A 89 4.75 16.94 0.14
CA ARG A 89 3.62 16.07 -0.14
C ARG A 89 4.02 14.62 0.10
N VAL A 90 3.06 13.81 0.45
CA VAL A 90 3.18 12.36 0.47
C VAL A 90 1.92 11.75 -0.12
N ASP A 91 2.10 10.74 -0.93
CA ASP A 91 1.04 9.93 -1.49
C ASP A 91 1.40 8.47 -1.34
N TRP A 92 0.41 7.60 -1.16
CA TRP A 92 0.64 6.17 -1.05
C TRP A 92 -0.60 5.38 -1.47
N TYR A 93 -0.40 4.09 -1.70
CA TYR A 93 -1.48 3.16 -1.98
C TYR A 93 -1.10 1.74 -1.55
N PRO A 94 -2.08 0.92 -1.11
CA PRO A 94 -1.83 -0.45 -0.72
C PRO A 94 -1.45 -1.31 -1.94
N GLN A 95 -0.54 -2.25 -1.72
CA GLN A 95 -0.19 -3.32 -2.65
C GLN A 95 -0.51 -4.69 -2.05
N GLN A 96 -0.58 -4.76 -0.73
CA GLN A 96 -0.91 -5.95 0.02
C GLN A 96 -1.73 -5.56 1.25
N VAL A 97 -2.79 -6.30 1.52
CA VAL A 97 -3.55 -6.26 2.78
C VAL A 97 -3.84 -7.68 3.21
N VAL A 98 -3.64 -7.97 4.51
CA VAL A 98 -3.95 -9.25 5.14
C VAL A 98 -4.69 -8.97 6.44
N ALA A 99 -5.87 -9.56 6.63
CA ALA A 99 -6.62 -9.46 7.87
C ALA A 99 -6.39 -10.68 8.78
N SER A 100 -6.53 -10.49 10.10
CA SER A 100 -6.57 -11.60 11.06
C SER A 100 -7.82 -12.45 10.87
N GLY A 101 -7.77 -13.73 11.26
CA GLY A 101 -8.88 -14.65 11.09
C GLY A 101 -10.18 -14.25 11.80
N ASP A 102 -10.08 -13.44 12.87
CA ASP A 102 -11.21 -12.86 13.61
C ASP A 102 -11.71 -11.52 13.01
N GLY A 103 -11.01 -10.98 12.00
CA GLY A 103 -11.36 -9.72 11.34
C GLY A 103 -11.22 -8.49 12.23
N THR A 104 -10.38 -8.52 13.27
CA THR A 104 -10.20 -7.40 14.20
C THR A 104 -8.92 -6.60 13.96
N LEU A 105 -7.92 -7.24 13.34
CA LEU A 105 -6.65 -6.64 12.94
C LEU A 105 -6.41 -6.85 11.45
N ALA A 106 -5.69 -5.93 10.85
CA ALA A 106 -5.16 -6.10 9.49
C ALA A 106 -3.81 -5.39 9.33
N TYR A 107 -2.98 -5.99 8.49
CA TYR A 107 -1.72 -5.40 8.03
C TYR A 107 -1.90 -4.94 6.59
N SER A 108 -1.49 -3.70 6.32
CA SER A 108 -1.43 -3.12 4.99
C SER A 108 0.00 -2.68 4.69
N SER A 109 0.44 -2.88 3.47
CA SER A 109 1.71 -2.33 2.98
C SER A 109 1.64 -2.00 1.50
N GLY A 110 2.47 -1.06 1.08
CA GLY A 110 2.49 -0.64 -0.30
C GLY A 110 3.55 0.40 -0.59
N ALA A 111 3.44 1.04 -1.74
CA ALA A 111 4.36 2.08 -2.15
C ALA A 111 3.96 3.45 -1.58
N TYR A 112 4.96 4.26 -1.24
CA TYR A 112 4.77 5.69 -1.03
C TYR A 112 5.66 6.51 -1.95
N LEU A 113 5.21 7.74 -2.23
CA LEU A 113 5.98 8.77 -2.92
C LEU A 113 5.94 10.05 -2.08
N PHE A 114 7.11 10.49 -1.66
CA PHE A 114 7.32 11.77 -1.01
C PHE A 114 7.85 12.79 -2.03
N GLU A 115 7.34 14.03 -1.98
CA GLU A 115 7.83 15.17 -2.77
C GLU A 115 8.23 16.31 -1.85
N ASN A 116 9.47 16.78 -2.00
CA ASN A 116 9.96 18.02 -1.40
C ASN A 116 9.69 19.18 -2.35
N LEU A 117 8.85 20.13 -1.94
CA LEU A 117 8.43 21.27 -2.74
C LEU A 117 9.36 22.49 -2.61
N ALA A 118 10.45 22.40 -1.84
CA ALA A 118 11.41 23.48 -1.74
C ALA A 118 12.10 23.71 -3.10
N PRO A 119 12.29 24.97 -3.53
CA PRO A 119 13.01 25.27 -4.77
C PRO A 119 14.41 24.63 -4.77
N GLY A 120 14.73 23.88 -5.83
CA GLY A 120 16.01 23.21 -5.98
C GLY A 120 16.26 22.01 -5.07
N ALA A 121 15.23 21.49 -4.39
CA ALA A 121 15.38 20.34 -3.51
C ALA A 121 16.05 19.13 -4.20
N LYS A 122 17.01 18.53 -3.50
CA LYS A 122 17.71 17.32 -3.94
C LYS A 122 17.82 16.33 -2.77
N PRO A 123 17.19 15.16 -2.81
CA PRO A 123 16.27 14.74 -3.88
C PRO A 123 14.95 15.50 -3.82
N ARG A 124 14.31 15.70 -4.96
CA ARG A 124 12.94 16.20 -5.03
C ARG A 124 11.94 15.12 -4.65
N TYR A 125 12.16 13.92 -5.15
CA TYR A 125 11.31 12.77 -4.90
C TYR A 125 12.04 11.68 -4.13
N VAL A 126 11.32 11.03 -3.21
CA VAL A 126 11.75 9.81 -2.51
C VAL A 126 10.62 8.79 -2.61
N THR A 127 10.93 7.55 -2.94
CA THR A 127 9.98 6.45 -2.94
C THR A 127 10.44 5.34 -2.01
N GLY A 128 9.49 4.65 -1.41
CA GLY A 128 9.75 3.54 -0.50
C GLY A 128 8.47 2.75 -0.22
N ARG A 129 8.47 2.03 0.88
CA ARG A 129 7.35 1.22 1.31
C ARG A 129 6.85 1.66 2.68
N PHE A 130 5.54 1.79 2.80
CA PHE A 130 4.87 1.95 4.08
C PHE A 130 4.40 0.59 4.62
N ALA A 131 4.13 0.56 5.92
CA ALA A 131 3.52 -0.55 6.63
C ALA A 131 2.59 -0.01 7.72
N THR A 132 1.32 -0.38 7.66
CA THR A 132 0.29 0.11 8.58
C THR A 132 -0.43 -1.08 9.21
N VAL A 133 -0.64 -1.04 10.52
CA VAL A 133 -1.52 -1.96 11.23
C VAL A 133 -2.82 -1.26 11.53
N TRP A 134 -3.90 -1.83 11.04
CA TRP A 134 -5.27 -1.40 11.23
C TRP A 134 -5.95 -2.22 12.32
N ARG A 135 -6.72 -1.57 13.17
CA ARG A 135 -7.57 -2.21 14.20
C ARG A 135 -9.02 -1.81 13.96
N ARG A 136 -9.91 -2.79 14.00
CA ARG A 136 -11.35 -2.53 13.98
C ARG A 136 -11.75 -2.06 15.37
N ALA A 137 -12.19 -0.82 15.49
CA ALA A 137 -12.63 -0.24 16.75
C ALA A 137 -14.01 -0.77 17.18
N GLY A 138 -14.43 -0.48 18.41
CA GLY A 138 -15.73 -0.96 18.93
C GLY A 138 -16.96 -0.47 18.17
N ASP A 139 -16.84 0.60 17.38
CA ASP A 139 -17.85 1.10 16.44
C ASP A 139 -17.83 0.40 15.08
N GLY A 140 -17.00 -0.63 14.89
CA GLY A 140 -16.84 -1.38 13.65
C GLY A 140 -15.96 -0.71 12.59
N VAL A 141 -15.44 0.48 12.85
CA VAL A 141 -14.64 1.25 11.90
C VAL A 141 -13.16 0.89 12.02
N TRP A 142 -12.52 0.62 10.88
CA TRP A 142 -11.08 0.41 10.82
C TRP A 142 -10.30 1.71 11.02
N ARG A 143 -9.34 1.72 11.94
CA ARG A 143 -8.42 2.83 12.19
C ARG A 143 -6.99 2.34 12.36
N VAL A 144 -6.06 3.19 11.98
CA VAL A 144 -4.61 2.94 12.12
C VAL A 144 -4.25 2.86 13.60
N ALA A 145 -3.66 1.73 14.00
CA ALA A 145 -3.07 1.54 15.33
C ALA A 145 -1.55 1.78 15.31
N PHE A 146 -0.87 1.28 14.25
CA PHE A 146 0.55 1.52 14.04
C PHE A 146 0.78 1.89 12.58
N ASP A 147 1.67 2.85 12.36
CA ASP A 147 2.13 3.25 11.04
C ASP A 147 3.65 3.40 11.04
N GLY A 148 4.26 3.12 9.90
CA GLY A 148 5.69 3.25 9.67
C GLY A 148 6.04 2.93 8.22
N GLY A 149 7.33 2.87 7.97
CA GLY A 149 7.83 2.57 6.63
C GLY A 149 9.36 2.55 6.59
N ASP A 150 9.92 2.25 5.44
CA ASP A 150 11.36 2.39 5.23
C ASP A 150 11.75 3.86 4.99
N ALA A 151 13.06 4.14 5.04
CA ALA A 151 13.59 5.48 4.77
C ALA A 151 13.46 5.89 3.29
N GLY A 152 13.11 4.94 2.44
CA GLY A 152 13.03 5.13 1.01
C GLY A 152 14.37 5.41 0.32
N LYS A 153 14.28 5.70 -0.96
CA LYS A 153 15.43 6.06 -1.81
C LYS A 153 15.05 7.22 -2.73
N PRO A 154 16.03 8.06 -3.15
CA PRO A 154 15.79 9.06 -4.18
C PRO A 154 15.12 8.44 -5.41
N ALA A 155 14.13 9.13 -5.94
CA ALA A 155 13.35 8.69 -7.10
C ALA A 155 13.54 9.67 -8.27
N ASN A 156 13.61 9.13 -9.49
CA ASN A 156 13.62 9.89 -10.74
C ASN A 156 12.22 9.92 -11.37
N ASP A 157 12.08 10.60 -12.51
CA ASP A 157 10.78 10.75 -13.20
C ASP A 157 10.18 9.41 -13.63
N ALA A 158 11.01 8.41 -13.99
CA ALA A 158 10.52 7.07 -14.33
C ALA A 158 9.96 6.34 -13.10
N ASP A 159 10.61 6.48 -11.93
CA ASP A 159 10.11 5.94 -10.66
C ASP A 159 8.77 6.59 -10.27
N VAL A 160 8.65 7.92 -10.46
CA VAL A 160 7.39 8.67 -10.22
C VAL A 160 6.28 8.18 -11.14
N ALA A 161 6.57 8.01 -12.43
CA ALA A 161 5.61 7.47 -13.40
C ALA A 161 5.18 6.05 -13.04
N ALA A 162 6.12 5.18 -12.64
CA ALA A 162 5.84 3.82 -12.19
C ALA A 162 4.97 3.80 -10.91
N PHE A 163 5.23 4.70 -9.95
CA PHE A 163 4.40 4.85 -8.75
C PHE A 163 2.95 5.15 -9.14
N HIS A 164 2.71 6.13 -10.01
CA HIS A 164 1.34 6.47 -10.43
C HIS A 164 0.65 5.35 -11.20
N ALA A 165 1.38 4.65 -12.08
CA ALA A 165 0.85 3.53 -12.84
C ALA A 165 0.52 2.30 -11.97
N GLY A 166 1.17 2.15 -10.81
CA GLY A 166 0.97 1.01 -9.91
C GLY A 166 -0.29 1.10 -9.04
N ARG A 167 -0.95 2.25 -8.99
CA ARG A 167 -2.15 2.47 -8.16
C ARG A 167 -3.35 1.69 -8.69
N ARG A 168 -4.01 0.96 -7.79
CA ARG A 168 -5.29 0.29 -8.06
C ARG A 168 -6.39 0.92 -7.22
N PRO A 169 -7.48 1.41 -7.85
CA PRO A 169 -8.57 2.07 -7.12
C PRO A 169 -9.43 1.07 -6.32
N ASP A 170 -9.46 -0.18 -6.78
CA ASP A 170 -10.32 -1.21 -6.21
C ASP A 170 -9.50 -2.31 -5.53
N CYS A 171 -10.11 -2.90 -4.51
CA CYS A 171 -9.62 -4.13 -3.91
C CYS A 171 -9.49 -5.20 -5.01
N PRO A 172 -8.35 -5.91 -5.12
CA PRO A 172 -8.20 -7.01 -6.06
C PRO A 172 -9.29 -8.05 -5.82
N ALA A 173 -10.22 -8.16 -6.77
CA ALA A 173 -11.27 -9.17 -6.73
C ALA A 173 -10.65 -10.57 -6.80
N ALA A 174 -11.37 -11.58 -6.24
CA ALA A 174 -11.11 -12.96 -6.57
C ALA A 174 -11.10 -13.10 -8.09
N ALA A 175 -10.06 -13.74 -8.64
CA ALA A 175 -10.16 -14.22 -10.00
C ALA A 175 -11.42 -15.11 -10.05
N GLY A 176 -12.45 -14.65 -10.78
CA GLY A 176 -13.72 -15.34 -10.82
C GLY A 176 -13.51 -16.79 -11.24
N THR A 177 -13.96 -17.72 -10.42
CA THR A 177 -14.25 -19.08 -10.87
C THR A 177 -15.47 -18.98 -11.76
N ASN A 178 -15.24 -18.88 -13.08
CA ASN A 178 -16.28 -19.21 -14.07
C ASN A 178 -16.45 -20.71 -14.14
#